data_00a01ff10b8a21408a0e46fc1897879b
#
_entry.id   00a01ff10b8a21408a0e46fc1897879b
#
_cell.length_a   1.000
_cell.length_b   1.000
_cell.length_c   1.000
_cell.angle_alpha   90.00
_cell.angle_beta   90.00
_cell.angle_gamma   90.00
#
_symmetry.space_group_name_H-M   'P 1'
#
loop_
_entity.id
_entity.type
_entity.pdbx_description
1 polymer ?
#
loop_
_entity_poly.entity_id
_entity_poly.type
_entity_poly.pdbx_seq_one_letter_code
_entity_poly.pdbx_strand_id
1 'polypeptide(L)'
;MLSKENKEYFRKLLSQRLEMLSAEADRPVSSVTHLKEESRDFVDQASMGSDTDFTFRLRERESRLILKVIEALERLDQGVFGICEECDREISVERLKARPIATLCIECKRAQEASEKVRGAQLPSYE
;
A
#
# COMPACT_ATOMS: atom_id res chain seq x y z
N MET A 1 -7.54 -14.07 13.61
CA MET A 1 -6.12 -14.13 13.29
C MET A 1 -5.87 -14.93 12.03
N LEU A 2 -4.93 -14.47 11.22
CA LEU A 2 -4.56 -15.23 10.03
C LEU A 2 -3.82 -16.51 10.40
N SER A 3 -4.15 -17.60 9.72
CA SER A 3 -3.42 -18.84 9.85
C SER A 3 -1.99 -18.67 9.32
N LYS A 4 -1.11 -19.57 9.71
CA LYS A 4 0.26 -19.60 9.21
C LYS A 4 0.30 -19.74 7.68
N GLU A 5 -0.59 -20.58 7.14
CA GLU A 5 -0.70 -20.79 5.69
C GLU A 5 -1.12 -19.50 4.97
N ASN A 6 -2.08 -18.76 5.53
CA ASN A 6 -2.52 -17.50 4.96
C ASN A 6 -1.42 -16.44 5.04
N LYS A 7 -0.66 -16.39 6.13
CA LYS A 7 0.47 -15.47 6.26
C LYS A 7 1.52 -15.73 5.19
N GLU A 8 1.85 -16.98 4.94
CA GLU A 8 2.81 -17.37 3.90
C GLU A 8 2.30 -17.02 2.51
N TYR A 9 1.00 -17.26 2.27
CA TYR A 9 0.36 -16.90 1.02
C TYR A 9 0.48 -15.40 0.74
N PHE A 10 0.16 -14.56 1.71
CA PHE A 10 0.23 -13.12 1.55
C PHE A 10 1.67 -12.61 1.44
N ARG A 11 2.59 -13.20 2.19
CA ARG A 11 4.01 -12.85 2.07
C ARG A 11 4.53 -13.10 0.66
N LYS A 12 4.21 -14.25 0.10
CA LYS A 12 4.61 -14.59 -1.26
C LYS A 12 3.97 -13.66 -2.29
N LEU A 13 2.68 -13.43 -2.14
CA LEU A 13 1.92 -12.54 -3.04
C LEU A 13 2.49 -11.13 -3.03
N LEU A 14 2.73 -10.57 -1.85
CA LEU A 14 3.25 -9.22 -1.68
C LEU A 14 4.69 -9.11 -2.18
N SER A 15 5.51 -10.12 -1.93
CA SER A 15 6.89 -10.14 -2.42
C SER A 15 6.94 -10.16 -3.95
N GLN A 16 6.08 -10.96 -4.59
CA GLN A 16 5.97 -10.99 -6.05
C GLN A 16 5.50 -9.64 -6.60
N ARG A 17 4.53 -9.03 -5.93
CA ARG A 17 4.02 -7.72 -6.33
C ARG A 17 5.11 -6.64 -6.23
N LEU A 18 5.92 -6.69 -5.18
CA LEU A 18 7.03 -5.77 -5.01
C LEU A 18 8.05 -5.91 -6.15
N GLU A 19 8.38 -7.13 -6.51
CA GLU A 19 9.29 -7.39 -7.63
C GLU A 19 8.74 -6.85 -8.94
N MET A 20 7.46 -7.07 -9.20
CA MET A 20 6.81 -6.56 -10.42
C MET A 20 6.79 -5.04 -10.47
N LEU A 21 6.44 -4.39 -9.37
CA LEU A 21 6.41 -2.93 -9.29
C LEU A 21 7.81 -2.33 -9.45
N SER A 22 8.82 -2.98 -8.87
CA SER A 22 10.20 -2.53 -9.00
C SER A 22 10.71 -2.66 -10.43
N ALA A 23 10.36 -3.73 -11.12
CA ALA A 23 10.71 -3.95 -12.52
C ALA A 23 10.05 -2.90 -13.41
N GLU A 24 8.77 -2.61 -13.19
CA GLU A 24 8.04 -1.59 -13.97
C GLU A 24 8.62 -0.20 -13.75
N ALA A 25 9.07 0.09 -12.53
CA ALA A 25 9.68 1.37 -12.18
C ALA A 25 11.17 1.43 -12.57
N ASP A 26 11.70 0.37 -13.15
CA ASP A 26 13.12 0.24 -13.52
C ASP A 26 14.05 0.44 -12.31
N ARG A 27 13.63 -0.10 -11.17
CA ARG A 27 14.36 -0.02 -9.90
C ARG A 27 14.61 -1.43 -9.37
N PRO A 28 15.84 -1.94 -9.44
CA PRO A 28 16.13 -3.28 -8.93
C PRO A 28 15.95 -3.36 -7.41
N VAL A 29 15.39 -4.48 -6.94
CA VAL A 29 15.27 -4.73 -5.51
C VAL A 29 16.59 -5.31 -5.01
N SER A 30 17.60 -4.45 -4.84
CA SER A 30 18.86 -4.86 -4.23
C SER A 30 18.75 -4.88 -2.71
N SER A 31 17.89 -4.03 -2.16
CA SER A 31 17.61 -3.92 -0.74
C SER A 31 16.23 -3.30 -0.58
N VAL A 32 15.38 -3.91 0.26
CA VAL A 32 14.06 -3.38 0.56
C VAL A 32 14.18 -2.01 1.23
N THR A 33 15.16 -1.85 2.12
CA THR A 33 15.40 -0.58 2.80
C THR A 33 15.74 0.53 1.82
N HIS A 34 16.61 0.26 0.87
CA HIS A 34 17.01 1.23 -0.15
C HIS A 34 15.83 1.60 -1.06
N LEU A 35 15.07 0.61 -1.51
CA LEU A 35 13.89 0.83 -2.33
C LEU A 35 12.85 1.67 -1.59
N LYS A 36 12.67 1.41 -0.30
CA LYS A 36 11.75 2.17 0.55
C LYS A 36 12.18 3.63 0.64
N GLU A 37 13.46 3.90 0.86
CA GLU A 37 13.99 5.26 0.96
C GLU A 37 13.84 6.01 -0.35
N GLU A 38 14.20 5.41 -1.47
CA GLU A 38 14.03 6.03 -2.80
C GLU A 38 12.58 6.37 -3.08
N SER A 39 11.67 5.44 -2.80
CA SER A 39 10.25 5.65 -3.05
C SER A 39 9.68 6.75 -2.17
N ARG A 40 10.09 6.78 -0.90
CA ARG A 40 9.66 7.83 0.04
C ARG A 40 10.16 9.19 -0.40
N ASP A 41 11.43 9.29 -0.79
CA ASP A 41 12.01 10.55 -1.27
C ASP A 41 11.29 11.06 -2.51
N PHE A 42 10.96 10.17 -3.43
CA PHE A 42 10.23 10.55 -4.63
C PHE A 42 8.83 11.07 -4.31
N VAL A 43 8.11 10.40 -3.41
CA VAL A 43 6.77 10.83 -2.98
C VAL A 43 6.84 12.17 -2.27
N ASP A 44 7.85 12.38 -1.43
CA ASP A 44 8.04 13.65 -0.73
C ASP A 44 8.30 14.80 -1.72
N GLN A 45 9.11 14.58 -2.74
CA GLN A 45 9.33 15.59 -3.79
C GLN A 45 8.05 15.88 -4.56
N ALA A 46 7.27 14.85 -4.88
CA ALA A 46 6.01 15.00 -5.59
C ALA A 46 5.00 15.82 -4.79
N SER A 47 4.96 15.63 -3.46
CA SER A 47 4.03 16.36 -2.60
C SER A 47 4.36 17.84 -2.48
N MET A 48 5.55 18.27 -2.91
CA MET A 48 5.91 19.68 -2.99
C MET A 48 5.35 20.38 -4.23
N GLY A 49 4.62 19.62 -5.07
CA GLY A 49 3.89 20.20 -6.20
C GLY A 49 4.76 20.72 -7.34
N SER A 50 5.98 20.24 -7.45
CA SER A 50 6.96 20.78 -8.37
C SER A 50 6.81 20.33 -9.82
N ASP A 51 6.01 19.29 -10.09
CA ASP A 51 5.88 18.81 -11.46
C ASP A 51 4.49 18.21 -11.71
N THR A 52 3.90 18.54 -12.86
CA THR A 52 2.59 18.07 -13.29
C THR A 52 2.68 17.17 -14.51
N ASP A 53 3.88 16.81 -14.95
CA ASP A 53 4.10 15.93 -16.08
C ASP A 53 3.47 14.55 -15.83
N PHE A 54 2.86 13.99 -16.87
CA PHE A 54 2.22 12.67 -16.81
C PHE A 54 3.21 11.60 -16.36
N THR A 55 4.42 11.60 -16.89
CA THR A 55 5.45 10.63 -16.51
C THR A 55 5.80 10.73 -15.02
N PHE A 56 5.90 11.96 -14.51
CA PHE A 56 6.19 12.19 -13.10
C PHE A 56 5.06 11.66 -12.22
N ARG A 57 3.81 11.95 -12.58
CA ARG A 57 2.64 11.46 -11.83
C ARG A 57 2.56 9.94 -11.83
N LEU A 58 2.91 9.31 -12.95
CA LEU A 58 2.93 7.85 -13.04
C LEU A 58 3.97 7.25 -12.11
N ARG A 59 5.17 7.85 -12.07
CA ARG A 59 6.24 7.42 -11.15
C ARG A 59 5.88 7.64 -9.69
N GLU A 60 5.18 8.74 -9.39
CA GLU A 60 4.68 8.99 -8.05
C GLU A 60 3.71 7.89 -7.62
N ARG A 61 2.78 7.52 -8.49
CA ARG A 61 1.82 6.44 -8.22
C ARG A 61 2.53 5.12 -7.96
N GLU A 62 3.51 4.79 -8.80
CA GLU A 62 4.31 3.57 -8.64
C GLU A 62 5.04 3.56 -7.30
N SER A 63 5.65 4.69 -6.93
CA SER A 63 6.38 4.82 -5.67
C SER A 63 5.45 4.67 -4.47
N ARG A 64 4.23 5.22 -4.52
CA ARG A 64 3.25 5.05 -3.46
C ARG A 64 2.81 3.60 -3.31
N LEU A 65 2.61 2.89 -4.43
CA LEU A 65 2.26 1.48 -4.40
C LEU A 65 3.40 0.63 -3.81
N ILE A 66 4.64 0.93 -4.19
CA ILE A 66 5.81 0.25 -3.62
C ILE A 66 5.86 0.42 -2.10
N LEU A 67 5.65 1.64 -1.61
CA LEU A 67 5.63 1.91 -0.17
C LEU A 67 4.52 1.14 0.54
N LYS A 68 3.33 1.07 -0.06
CA LYS A 68 2.20 0.32 0.52
C LYS A 68 2.47 -1.18 0.60
N VAL A 69 3.11 -1.74 -0.42
CA VAL A 69 3.46 -3.16 -0.42
C VAL A 69 4.52 -3.45 0.65
N ILE A 70 5.54 -2.60 0.74
CA ILE A 70 6.59 -2.74 1.77
C ILE A 70 5.97 -2.65 3.16
N GLU A 71 5.08 -1.68 3.38
CA GLU A 71 4.38 -1.51 4.65
C GLU A 71 3.56 -2.75 5.02
N ALA A 72 2.88 -3.35 4.03
CA ALA A 72 2.12 -4.59 4.26
C ALA A 72 3.05 -5.74 4.67
N LEU A 73 4.21 -5.87 4.04
CA LEU A 73 5.21 -6.86 4.42
C LEU A 73 5.74 -6.62 5.83
N GLU A 74 5.97 -5.38 6.20
CA GLU A 74 6.38 -5.01 7.56
C GLU A 74 5.30 -5.39 8.58
N ARG A 75 4.03 -5.18 8.24
CA ARG A 75 2.91 -5.57 9.11
C ARG A 75 2.83 -7.08 9.29
N LEU A 76 3.14 -7.86 8.26
CA LEU A 76 3.26 -9.32 8.38
C LEU A 76 4.34 -9.71 9.39
N ASP A 77 5.50 -9.06 9.31
CA ASP A 77 6.60 -9.33 10.23
C ASP A 77 6.27 -8.93 11.67
N GLN A 78 5.49 -7.89 11.85
CA GLN A 78 5.08 -7.41 13.17
C GLN A 78 3.87 -8.15 13.73
N GLY A 79 3.24 -9.02 12.94
CA GLY A 79 2.08 -9.79 13.36
C GLY A 79 0.78 -9.00 13.41
N VAL A 80 0.72 -7.83 12.75
CA VAL A 80 -0.48 -6.98 12.73
C VAL A 80 -1.14 -6.91 11.35
N PHE A 81 -0.66 -7.69 10.41
CA PHE A 81 -1.27 -7.76 9.09
C PHE A 81 -2.69 -8.32 9.19
N GLY A 82 -3.63 -7.69 8.49
CA GLY A 82 -5.02 -8.10 8.51
C GLY A 82 -5.82 -7.54 9.68
N ILE A 83 -5.24 -6.65 10.47
CA ILE A 83 -5.95 -5.97 11.55
C ILE A 83 -6.26 -4.54 11.09
N CYS A 84 -7.52 -4.14 11.20
CA CYS A 84 -7.94 -2.79 10.82
C CYS A 84 -7.27 -1.75 11.72
N GLU A 85 -6.68 -0.73 11.13
CA GLU A 85 -6.00 0.34 11.87
C GLU A 85 -6.95 1.21 12.69
N GLU A 86 -8.21 1.29 12.30
CA GLU A 86 -9.19 2.17 12.95
C GLU A 86 -9.94 1.47 14.09
N CYS A 87 -10.40 0.24 13.88
CA CYS A 87 -11.27 -0.44 14.84
C CYS A 87 -10.66 -1.68 15.47
N ASP A 88 -9.43 -2.04 15.10
CA ASP A 88 -8.69 -3.20 15.59
C ASP A 88 -9.37 -4.55 15.32
N ARG A 89 -10.41 -4.59 14.49
CA ARG A 89 -11.05 -5.83 14.08
C ARG A 89 -10.26 -6.48 12.96
N GLU A 90 -10.48 -7.75 12.78
CA GLU A 90 -9.86 -8.48 11.68
C GLU A 90 -10.49 -8.07 10.34
N ILE A 91 -9.63 -7.83 9.35
CA ILE A 91 -10.08 -7.64 7.97
C ILE A 91 -10.31 -9.04 7.39
N SER A 92 -11.43 -9.22 6.68
CA SER A 92 -11.73 -10.53 6.10
C SER A 92 -10.64 -11.00 5.13
N VAL A 93 -10.38 -12.29 5.12
CA VAL A 93 -9.38 -12.88 4.21
C VAL A 93 -9.77 -12.62 2.76
N GLU A 94 -11.05 -12.65 2.45
CA GLU A 94 -11.55 -12.37 1.10
C GLU A 94 -11.20 -10.97 0.64
N ARG A 95 -11.36 -9.98 1.52
CA ARG A 95 -10.98 -8.61 1.23
C ARG A 95 -9.47 -8.46 1.04
N LEU A 96 -8.69 -9.13 1.88
CA LEU A 96 -7.23 -9.13 1.79
C LEU A 96 -6.75 -9.79 0.50
N LYS A 97 -7.41 -10.84 0.04
CA LYS A 97 -7.07 -11.47 -1.23
C LYS A 97 -7.33 -10.54 -2.41
N ALA A 98 -8.41 -9.78 -2.35
CA ALA A 98 -8.73 -8.79 -3.37
C ALA A 98 -7.82 -7.56 -3.30
N ARG A 99 -7.48 -7.13 -2.07
CA ARG A 99 -6.65 -5.95 -1.82
C ARG A 99 -5.64 -6.26 -0.70
N PRO A 100 -4.50 -6.86 -1.01
CA PRO A 100 -3.53 -7.26 0.01
C PRO A 100 -2.91 -6.10 0.79
N ILE A 101 -2.99 -4.88 0.25
CA ILE A 101 -2.46 -3.69 0.92
C ILE A 101 -3.50 -2.99 1.78
N ALA A 102 -4.71 -3.55 1.91
CA ALA A 102 -5.77 -2.93 2.70
C ALA A 102 -5.39 -2.86 4.18
N THR A 103 -5.61 -1.69 4.78
CA THR A 103 -5.33 -1.44 6.19
C THR A 103 -6.61 -1.17 6.98
N LEU A 104 -7.75 -1.07 6.31
CA LEU A 104 -9.05 -0.82 6.90
C LEU A 104 -10.02 -1.94 6.55
N CYS A 105 -10.89 -2.29 7.50
CA CYS A 105 -12.00 -3.18 7.19
C CYS A 105 -13.01 -2.44 6.30
N ILE A 106 -13.95 -3.20 5.71
CA ILE A 106 -14.89 -2.61 4.76
C ILE A 106 -15.75 -1.52 5.39
N GLU A 107 -16.14 -1.69 6.65
CA GLU A 107 -16.96 -0.71 7.37
C GLU A 107 -16.22 0.60 7.61
N CYS A 108 -14.96 0.51 8.05
CA CYS A 108 -14.14 1.70 8.27
C CYS A 108 -13.79 2.39 6.95
N LYS A 109 -13.57 1.62 5.90
CA LYS A 109 -13.30 2.18 4.56
C LYS A 109 -14.52 2.94 4.04
N ARG A 110 -15.72 2.38 4.22
CA ARG A 110 -16.96 3.07 3.83
C ARG A 110 -17.19 4.34 4.64
N ALA A 111 -16.90 4.30 5.93
CA ALA A 111 -17.00 5.48 6.78
C ALA A 111 -16.02 6.58 6.35
N GLN A 112 -14.81 6.21 5.99
CA GLN A 112 -13.82 7.14 5.48
C GLN A 112 -14.27 7.79 4.18
N GLU A 113 -14.77 6.99 3.24
CA GLU A 113 -15.26 7.50 1.95
C GLU A 113 -16.47 8.43 2.13
N ALA A 114 -17.37 8.10 3.04
CA ALA A 114 -18.52 8.95 3.35
C ALA A 114 -18.07 10.29 3.92
N SER A 115 -17.08 10.28 4.82
CA SER A 115 -16.51 11.48 5.41
C SER A 115 -15.84 12.37 4.35
N GLU A 116 -15.11 11.77 3.43
CA GLU A 116 -14.46 12.49 2.33
C GLU A 116 -15.49 13.15 1.41
N LYS A 117 -16.59 12.46 1.11
CA LYS A 117 -17.67 13.04 0.30
C LYS A 117 -18.30 14.25 0.97
N VAL A 118 -18.54 14.17 2.27
CA VAL A 118 -19.14 15.26 3.04
C VAL A 118 -18.23 16.49 3.02
N ARG A 119 -16.94 16.28 3.07
CA ARG A 119 -15.94 17.37 3.02
C ARG A 119 -15.74 17.94 1.62
N GLY A 120 -16.30 17.28 0.59
CA GLY A 120 -16.02 17.65 -0.79
C GLY A 120 -14.59 17.37 -1.20
N ALA A 121 -13.84 16.66 -0.39
CA ALA A 121 -12.46 16.32 -0.68
C ALA A 121 -12.41 15.13 -1.63
N GLN A 122 -11.99 15.36 -2.85
CA GLN A 122 -11.77 14.27 -3.80
C GLN A 122 -10.31 13.92 -3.78
N LEU A 123 -9.94 13.05 -2.85
CA LEU A 123 -8.59 12.50 -2.81
C LEU A 123 -8.54 11.32 -3.78
N PRO A 124 -7.54 11.29 -4.67
CA PRO A 124 -7.40 10.16 -5.56
C PRO A 124 -7.14 8.88 -4.77
N SER A 125 -7.88 7.83 -5.10
CA SER A 125 -7.66 6.52 -4.50
C SER A 125 -6.51 5.83 -5.23
N TYR A 126 -5.49 5.45 -4.48
CA TYR A 126 -4.33 4.72 -5.02
C TYR A 126 -4.42 3.22 -4.77
N GLU A 127 -5.55 2.76 -4.30
CA GLU A 127 -5.79 1.36 -4.04
C GLU A 127 -6.46 0.66 -5.21
#